data_49dbbc76fb8491437eccdee528a7a880
#
_entry.id   49dbbc76fb8491437eccdee528a7a880
#
_cell.length_a   1.000
_cell.length_b   1.000
_cell.length_c   1.000
_cell.angle_alpha   90.00
_cell.angle_beta   90.00
_cell.angle_gamma   90.00
#
_symmetry.space_group_name_H-M   'P 1'
#
loop_
_entity.id
_entity.type
_entity.pdbx_description
1 polymer ?
#
loop_
_entity_poly.entity_id
_entity_poly.type
_entity_poly.pdbx_seq_one_letter_code
_entity_poly.pdbx_strand_id
1 'polypeptide(L)'
;NEYDRERYAQVEQIAAELLAGDVPADRDALLAVWRNETGYVTPKIEVRGAAFRDGQVLLVRETADGCWTLPGGWADVNESPSESVEKEIEQESGFRARAVKLAALYDRSRHGHGPSLHHGWKAFFLCELTGGDARGSYETDAVGFFEPAGLPPMSLGRSTPRQVARMLEHWSDRGLAADFD
;
A
#
# COMPACT_ATOMS: atom_id res chain seq x y z
N ASN A 1 2.16 35.08 15.58
CA ASN A 1 1.19 35.86 16.36
C ASN A 1 -0.24 35.35 16.12
N GLU A 2 -1.25 35.91 16.79
CA GLU A 2 -2.65 35.46 16.71
C GLU A 2 -3.24 35.67 15.29
N TYR A 3 -2.93 36.78 14.66
CA TYR A 3 -3.36 37.07 13.28
C TYR A 3 -2.81 36.07 12.24
N ASP A 4 -1.59 35.58 12.45
CA ASP A 4 -1.02 34.56 11.56
C ASP A 4 -1.69 33.21 11.77
N ARG A 5 -2.07 32.87 13.02
CA ARG A 5 -2.82 31.64 13.31
C ARG A 5 -4.19 31.63 12.62
N GLU A 6 -4.91 32.75 12.68
CA GLU A 6 -6.19 32.87 11.95
C GLU A 6 -6.02 32.72 10.44
N ARG A 7 -4.99 33.32 9.87
CA ARG A 7 -4.70 33.21 8.44
C ARG A 7 -4.33 31.77 8.06
N TYR A 8 -3.51 31.09 8.85
CA TYR A 8 -3.18 29.70 8.59
C TYR A 8 -4.41 28.81 8.69
N ALA A 9 -5.29 29.00 9.67
CA ALA A 9 -6.54 28.26 9.76
C ALA A 9 -7.48 28.51 8.55
N GLN A 10 -7.51 29.72 8.00
CA GLN A 10 -8.23 30.00 6.77
C GLN A 10 -7.62 29.31 5.55
N VAL A 11 -6.29 29.29 5.44
CA VAL A 11 -5.59 28.55 4.37
C VAL A 11 -5.86 27.06 4.45
N GLU A 12 -5.87 26.46 5.65
CA GLU A 12 -6.24 25.06 5.85
C GLU A 12 -7.66 24.77 5.35
N GLN A 13 -8.63 25.64 5.69
CA GLN A 13 -10.01 25.49 5.21
C GLN A 13 -10.12 25.53 3.70
N ILE A 14 -9.49 26.52 3.05
CA ILE A 14 -9.47 26.64 1.60
C ILE A 14 -8.83 25.40 0.96
N ALA A 15 -7.71 24.94 1.50
CA ALA A 15 -7.03 23.76 1.00
C ALA A 15 -7.92 22.50 1.14
N ALA A 16 -8.62 22.34 2.28
CA ALA A 16 -9.55 21.23 2.48
C ALA A 16 -10.75 21.29 1.52
N GLU A 17 -11.30 22.48 1.24
CA GLU A 17 -12.38 22.68 0.27
C GLU A 17 -11.94 22.31 -1.16
N LEU A 18 -10.74 22.71 -1.55
CA LEU A 18 -10.19 22.38 -2.88
C LEU A 18 -9.93 20.89 -3.05
N LEU A 19 -9.41 20.23 -2.01
CA LEU A 19 -9.10 18.79 -2.04
C LEU A 19 -10.35 17.91 -1.94
N ALA A 20 -11.40 18.34 -1.26
CA ALA A 20 -12.64 17.56 -1.08
C ALA A 20 -13.31 17.17 -2.40
N GLY A 21 -13.01 17.88 -3.52
CA GLY A 21 -13.45 17.50 -4.85
C GLY A 21 -12.62 16.39 -5.52
N ASP A 22 -11.39 16.17 -5.08
CA ASP A 22 -10.43 15.29 -5.72
C ASP A 22 -10.15 13.98 -4.95
N VAL A 23 -10.57 13.91 -3.69
CA VAL A 23 -10.34 12.74 -2.82
C VAL A 23 -11.67 12.25 -2.21
N PRO A 24 -11.78 10.96 -1.84
CA PRO A 24 -13.02 10.42 -1.25
C PRO A 24 -13.16 10.81 0.24
N ALA A 25 -13.14 12.09 0.53
CA ALA A 25 -13.35 12.66 1.86
C ALA A 25 -13.93 14.06 1.75
N ASP A 26 -14.80 14.42 2.68
CA ASP A 26 -15.30 15.78 2.78
C ASP A 26 -14.30 16.73 3.49
N ARG A 27 -14.60 18.03 3.45
CA ARG A 27 -13.76 19.06 4.06
C ARG A 27 -13.48 18.80 5.55
N ASP A 28 -14.51 18.41 6.30
CA ASP A 28 -14.39 18.28 7.75
C ASP A 28 -13.55 17.05 8.14
N ALA A 29 -13.66 15.96 7.36
CA ALA A 29 -12.79 14.78 7.49
C ALA A 29 -11.33 15.13 7.19
N LEU A 30 -11.06 15.91 6.15
CA LEU A 30 -9.72 16.41 5.82
C LEU A 30 -9.11 17.23 6.94
N LEU A 31 -9.87 18.22 7.46
CA LEU A 31 -9.43 19.06 8.57
C LEU A 31 -9.17 18.25 9.84
N ALA A 32 -9.99 17.23 10.13
CA ALA A 32 -9.78 16.34 11.27
C ALA A 32 -8.48 15.55 11.16
N VAL A 33 -8.17 15.01 9.97
CA VAL A 33 -6.91 14.29 9.70
C VAL A 33 -5.72 15.21 9.95
N TRP A 34 -5.71 16.41 9.37
CA TRP A 34 -4.58 17.35 9.50
C TRP A 34 -4.38 17.86 10.93
N ARG A 35 -5.45 18.15 11.66
CA ARG A 35 -5.37 18.64 13.05
C ARG A 35 -4.95 17.56 14.04
N ASN A 36 -5.16 16.29 13.70
CA ASN A 36 -4.70 15.16 14.51
C ASN A 36 -3.24 14.76 14.21
N GLU A 37 -2.68 15.25 13.11
CA GLU A 37 -1.25 15.04 12.77
C GLU A 37 -0.41 16.02 13.61
N THR A 38 0.19 15.51 14.69
CA THR A 38 1.03 16.30 15.59
C THR A 38 2.50 15.92 15.46
N GLY A 39 3.41 16.88 15.62
CA GLY A 39 4.84 16.67 15.49
C GLY A 39 5.36 16.97 14.08
N TYR A 40 6.45 16.33 13.69
CA TYR A 40 7.02 16.49 12.34
C TYR A 40 6.24 15.61 11.34
N VAL A 41 5.60 16.24 10.37
CA VAL A 41 4.82 15.53 9.36
C VAL A 41 5.77 14.76 8.43
N THR A 42 5.57 13.44 8.37
CA THR A 42 6.36 12.54 7.53
C THR A 42 5.44 11.75 6.57
N PRO A 43 5.98 11.23 5.44
CA PRO A 43 5.24 10.26 4.64
C PRO A 43 4.88 9.03 5.49
N LYS A 44 3.67 8.52 5.33
CA LYS A 44 3.29 7.22 5.89
C LYS A 44 3.92 6.10 5.06
N ILE A 45 4.27 5.00 5.70
CA ILE A 45 4.85 3.84 5.03
C ILE A 45 3.77 2.77 4.84
N GLU A 46 3.62 2.32 3.59
CA GLU A 46 2.78 1.19 3.20
C GLU A 46 3.69 0.06 2.72
N VAL A 47 3.48 -1.15 3.21
CA VAL A 47 4.22 -2.35 2.77
C VAL A 47 3.36 -3.21 1.84
N ARG A 48 3.97 -3.82 0.83
CA ARG A 48 3.32 -4.76 -0.10
C ARG A 48 4.22 -5.97 -0.32
N GLY A 49 3.65 -7.16 -0.15
CA GLY A 49 4.36 -8.43 -0.31
C GLY A 49 4.05 -9.11 -1.64
N ALA A 50 5.08 -9.33 -2.46
CA ALA A 50 4.98 -10.09 -3.69
C ALA A 50 5.53 -11.51 -3.45
N ALA A 51 4.64 -12.48 -3.35
CA ALA A 51 4.98 -13.90 -3.23
C ALA A 51 4.54 -14.65 -4.48
N PHE A 52 5.38 -15.55 -4.96
CA PHE A 52 5.13 -16.31 -6.19
C PHE A 52 5.17 -17.81 -5.91
N ARG A 53 4.31 -18.55 -6.60
CA ARG A 53 4.26 -20.00 -6.61
C ARG A 53 4.01 -20.48 -8.05
N ASP A 54 4.86 -21.33 -8.59
CA ASP A 54 4.73 -21.87 -9.95
C ASP A 54 4.54 -20.79 -11.04
N GLY A 55 5.22 -19.63 -10.87
CA GLY A 55 5.12 -18.50 -11.80
C GLY A 55 3.92 -17.58 -11.56
N GLN A 56 2.99 -17.95 -10.70
CA GLN A 56 1.79 -17.18 -10.35
C GLN A 56 2.03 -16.32 -9.12
N VAL A 57 1.45 -15.11 -9.10
CA VAL A 57 1.52 -14.16 -7.98
C VAL A 57 0.36 -14.35 -7.02
N LEU A 58 0.65 -14.34 -5.73
CA LEU A 58 -0.36 -14.31 -4.68
C LEU A 58 -1.04 -12.95 -4.65
N LEU A 59 -2.37 -12.94 -4.77
CA LEU A 59 -3.20 -11.76 -4.60
C LEU A 59 -4.32 -12.05 -3.60
N VAL A 60 -4.80 -10.99 -2.97
CA VAL A 60 -5.98 -10.97 -2.11
C VAL A 60 -7.03 -10.04 -2.69
N ARG A 61 -8.33 -10.33 -2.48
CA ARG A 61 -9.42 -9.48 -2.94
C ARG A 61 -9.96 -8.66 -1.79
N GLU A 62 -9.91 -7.35 -1.94
CA GLU A 62 -10.40 -6.38 -0.95
C GLU A 62 -11.92 -6.39 -0.86
N THR A 63 -12.46 -6.43 0.35
CA THR A 63 -13.91 -6.29 0.57
C THR A 63 -14.40 -4.89 0.25
N ALA A 64 -13.53 -3.89 0.37
CA ALA A 64 -13.87 -2.47 0.21
C ALA A 64 -14.23 -2.08 -1.24
N ASP A 65 -13.58 -2.68 -2.25
CA ASP A 65 -13.78 -2.34 -3.66
C ASP A 65 -13.99 -3.56 -4.57
N GLY A 66 -13.89 -4.78 -4.03
CA GLY A 66 -14.02 -6.03 -4.77
C GLY A 66 -12.88 -6.31 -5.75
N CYS A 67 -11.78 -5.54 -5.67
CA CYS A 67 -10.63 -5.64 -6.56
C CYS A 67 -9.45 -6.35 -5.89
N TRP A 68 -8.52 -6.84 -6.71
CA TRP A 68 -7.37 -7.62 -6.24
C TRP A 68 -6.14 -6.76 -6.03
N THR A 69 -5.30 -7.16 -5.08
CA THR A 69 -4.04 -6.45 -4.77
C THR A 69 -2.99 -7.43 -4.26
N LEU A 70 -1.73 -7.01 -4.27
CA LEU A 70 -0.70 -7.64 -3.45
C LEU A 70 -1.07 -7.47 -1.97
N PRO A 71 -0.97 -8.51 -1.13
CA PRO A 71 -1.21 -8.38 0.30
C PRO A 71 -0.30 -7.33 0.92
N GLY A 72 -0.82 -6.59 1.91
CA GLY A 72 -0.09 -5.52 2.59
C GLY A 72 -0.95 -4.33 2.95
N GLY A 73 -0.45 -3.51 3.86
CA GLY A 73 -1.14 -2.37 4.46
C GLY A 73 -0.19 -1.30 4.96
N TRP A 74 -0.68 -0.44 5.83
CA TRP A 74 0.14 0.52 6.54
C TRP A 74 1.06 -0.20 7.52
N ALA A 75 2.34 0.17 7.52
CA ALA A 75 3.27 -0.39 8.49
C ALA A 75 2.91 0.09 9.90
N ASP A 76 2.84 -0.85 10.85
CA ASP A 76 2.58 -0.52 12.25
C ASP A 76 3.84 0.00 12.96
N VAL A 77 3.62 0.86 13.96
CA VAL A 77 4.70 1.34 14.82
C VAL A 77 5.31 0.18 15.63
N ASN A 78 6.59 0.24 15.88
CA ASN A 78 7.38 -0.79 16.58
C ASN A 78 7.55 -2.12 15.83
N GLU A 79 7.18 -2.18 14.56
CA GLU A 79 7.50 -3.28 13.65
C GLU A 79 8.54 -2.83 12.61
N SER A 80 9.45 -3.72 12.27
CA SER A 80 10.29 -3.49 11.08
C SER A 80 9.46 -3.67 9.80
N PRO A 81 9.84 -3.05 8.68
CA PRO A 81 9.09 -3.20 7.42
C PRO A 81 8.95 -4.66 6.95
N SER A 82 9.93 -5.52 7.26
CA SER A 82 9.88 -6.96 6.95
C SER A 82 8.87 -7.69 7.84
N GLU A 83 8.85 -7.45 9.14
CA GLU A 83 7.86 -8.02 10.05
C GLU A 83 6.45 -7.58 9.68
N SER A 84 6.30 -6.30 9.34
CA SER A 84 5.00 -5.75 8.93
C SER A 84 4.45 -6.44 7.68
N VAL A 85 5.25 -6.60 6.61
CA VAL A 85 4.78 -7.25 5.38
C VAL A 85 4.51 -8.75 5.58
N GLU A 86 5.31 -9.45 6.39
CA GLU A 86 5.09 -10.87 6.70
C GLU A 86 3.78 -11.07 7.46
N LYS A 87 3.49 -10.22 8.43
CA LYS A 87 2.26 -10.19 9.21
C LYS A 87 1.04 -9.91 8.31
N GLU A 88 1.13 -8.91 7.43
CA GLU A 88 0.06 -8.57 6.49
C GLU A 88 -0.26 -9.74 5.55
N ILE A 89 0.77 -10.42 4.99
CA ILE A 89 0.53 -11.60 4.17
C ILE A 89 -0.23 -12.67 4.95
N GLU A 90 0.16 -12.93 6.21
CA GLU A 90 -0.51 -13.95 7.01
C GLU A 90 -1.96 -13.55 7.38
N GLN A 91 -2.18 -12.31 7.77
CA GLN A 91 -3.50 -11.81 8.14
C GLN A 91 -4.48 -11.80 6.97
N GLU A 92 -4.05 -11.33 5.80
CA GLU A 92 -4.92 -11.14 4.64
C GLU A 92 -5.09 -12.39 3.78
N SER A 93 -4.08 -13.29 3.76
CA SER A 93 -4.11 -14.47 2.88
C SER A 93 -4.12 -15.82 3.59
N GLY A 94 -3.76 -15.87 4.88
CA GLY A 94 -3.56 -17.11 5.65
C GLY A 94 -2.24 -17.83 5.34
N PHE A 95 -1.47 -17.37 4.35
CA PHE A 95 -0.15 -17.92 4.07
C PHE A 95 0.90 -17.26 4.96
N ARG A 96 1.83 -18.05 5.48
CA ARG A 96 3.04 -17.54 6.12
C ARG A 96 4.11 -17.31 5.08
N ALA A 97 4.81 -16.19 5.20
CA ALA A 97 5.87 -15.82 4.28
C ALA A 97 7.07 -15.25 5.04
N ARG A 98 8.21 -15.19 4.37
CA ARG A 98 9.41 -14.51 4.82
C ARG A 98 9.83 -13.49 3.76
N ALA A 99 10.01 -12.25 4.16
CA ALA A 99 10.57 -11.21 3.32
C ALA A 99 12.06 -11.50 3.04
N VAL A 100 12.43 -11.55 1.77
CA VAL A 100 13.79 -11.92 1.35
C VAL A 100 14.52 -10.79 0.62
N LYS A 101 13.78 -9.78 0.15
CA LYS A 101 14.35 -8.64 -0.57
C LYS A 101 13.42 -7.45 -0.54
N LEU A 102 13.93 -6.25 -0.23
CA LEU A 102 13.28 -5.01 -0.61
C LEU A 102 13.48 -4.82 -2.13
N ALA A 103 12.42 -4.96 -2.90
CA ALA A 103 12.46 -4.85 -4.35
C ALA A 103 12.27 -3.41 -4.83
N ALA A 104 11.42 -2.64 -4.14
CA ALA A 104 11.19 -1.24 -4.50
C ALA A 104 10.75 -0.40 -3.30
N LEU A 105 11.10 0.89 -3.35
CA LEU A 105 10.57 1.93 -2.48
C LEU A 105 10.10 3.10 -3.34
N TYR A 106 8.79 3.30 -3.45
CA TYR A 106 8.19 4.27 -4.35
C TYR A 106 7.39 5.35 -3.63
N ASP A 107 7.53 6.58 -4.10
CA ASP A 107 6.55 7.63 -3.81
C ASP A 107 5.23 7.30 -4.50
N ARG A 108 4.17 7.09 -3.71
CA ARG A 108 2.84 6.74 -4.19
C ARG A 108 2.36 7.67 -5.31
N SER A 109 2.62 8.96 -5.21
CA SER A 109 2.13 9.97 -6.16
C SER A 109 2.72 9.85 -7.57
N ARG A 110 3.86 9.15 -7.71
CA ARG A 110 4.58 9.00 -8.99
C ARG A 110 4.24 7.73 -9.77
N HIS A 111 3.47 6.81 -9.17
CA HIS A 111 3.26 5.46 -9.72
C HIS A 111 1.82 5.14 -10.12
N GLY A 112 1.03 6.18 -10.49
CA GLY A 112 -0.31 5.98 -11.05
C GLY A 112 -1.39 5.56 -10.06
N HIS A 113 -1.13 5.69 -8.77
CA HIS A 113 -2.14 5.58 -7.73
C HIS A 113 -2.97 6.87 -7.69
N GLY A 114 -4.26 6.79 -7.70
CA GLY A 114 -5.13 7.97 -7.61
C GLY A 114 -4.82 8.90 -6.41
N PRO A 115 -5.49 10.04 -6.30
CA PRO A 115 -5.33 10.98 -5.19
C PRO A 115 -5.46 10.32 -3.82
N SER A 116 -4.75 10.81 -2.83
CA SER A 116 -4.75 10.30 -1.46
C SER A 116 -4.72 11.43 -0.44
N LEU A 117 -5.35 11.22 0.71
CA LEU A 117 -5.30 12.13 1.85
C LEU A 117 -3.91 12.26 2.44
N HIS A 118 -3.10 11.22 2.32
CA HIS A 118 -1.78 11.14 2.91
C HIS A 118 -0.71 11.03 1.84
N HIS A 119 0.41 11.73 2.03
CA HIS A 119 1.64 11.39 1.34
C HIS A 119 2.12 10.03 1.86
N GLY A 120 2.39 9.10 0.97
CA GLY A 120 2.79 7.74 1.34
C GLY A 120 3.94 7.22 0.48
N TRP A 121 4.81 6.46 1.11
CA TRP A 121 5.79 5.64 0.42
C TRP A 121 5.36 4.18 0.45
N LYS A 122 5.52 3.50 -0.66
CA LYS A 122 5.20 2.08 -0.82
C LYS A 122 6.48 1.26 -0.89
N ALA A 123 6.68 0.40 0.09
CA ALA A 123 7.79 -0.54 0.13
C ALA A 123 7.31 -1.91 -0.37
N PHE A 124 7.86 -2.37 -1.50
CA PHE A 124 7.55 -3.67 -2.09
C PHE A 124 8.61 -4.69 -1.72
N PHE A 125 8.17 -5.78 -1.12
CA PHE A 125 9.05 -6.88 -0.73
C PHE A 125 8.79 -8.13 -1.57
N LEU A 126 9.85 -8.79 -2.01
CA LEU A 126 9.74 -10.18 -2.43
C LEU A 126 9.69 -11.06 -1.19
N CYS A 127 8.71 -11.97 -1.15
CA CYS A 127 8.45 -12.85 -0.04
C CYS A 127 8.41 -14.31 -0.48
N GLU A 128 9.05 -15.19 0.28
CA GLU A 128 9.00 -16.63 0.08
C GLU A 128 7.93 -17.23 0.99
N LEU A 129 7.00 -18.00 0.41
CA LEU A 129 5.99 -18.70 1.18
C LEU A 129 6.63 -19.82 2.00
N THR A 130 6.34 -19.86 3.29
CA THR A 130 6.89 -20.85 4.23
C THR A 130 5.85 -21.84 4.75
N GLY A 131 4.56 -21.62 4.45
CA GLY A 131 3.47 -22.50 4.84
C GLY A 131 2.13 -21.76 4.91
N GLY A 132 1.16 -22.38 5.56
CA GLY A 132 -0.21 -21.85 5.66
C GLY A 132 -1.09 -22.27 4.48
N ASP A 133 -2.37 -21.93 4.57
CA ASP A 133 -3.38 -22.23 3.58
C ASP A 133 -4.22 -20.99 3.29
N ALA A 134 -4.77 -20.89 2.07
CA ALA A 134 -5.59 -19.77 1.64
C ALA A 134 -6.76 -19.53 2.59
N ARG A 135 -6.81 -18.34 3.20
CA ARG A 135 -7.87 -17.92 4.10
C ARG A 135 -7.98 -16.40 4.04
N GLY A 136 -9.15 -15.90 3.68
CA GLY A 136 -9.45 -14.47 3.76
C GLY A 136 -9.55 -13.97 5.21
N SER A 137 -9.73 -12.67 5.34
CA SER A 137 -9.88 -11.96 6.60
C SER A 137 -11.17 -11.13 6.60
N TYR A 138 -11.34 -10.24 7.56
CA TYR A 138 -12.45 -9.28 7.52
C TYR A 138 -12.22 -8.18 6.45
N GLU A 139 -10.98 -7.95 6.03
CA GLU A 139 -10.60 -7.00 4.98
C GLU A 139 -10.57 -7.64 3.60
N THR A 140 -10.30 -8.95 3.52
CA THR A 140 -10.14 -9.68 2.25
C THR A 140 -11.06 -10.91 2.20
N ASP A 141 -11.90 -11.00 1.17
CA ASP A 141 -12.89 -12.06 1.04
C ASP A 141 -12.48 -13.20 0.08
N ALA A 142 -11.37 -13.05 -0.65
CA ALA A 142 -10.82 -14.09 -1.50
C ALA A 142 -9.28 -14.00 -1.59
N VAL A 143 -8.66 -15.16 -1.79
CA VAL A 143 -7.21 -15.34 -1.93
C VAL A 143 -6.97 -16.22 -3.14
N GLY A 144 -6.00 -15.87 -3.98
CA GLY A 144 -5.69 -16.67 -5.19
C GLY A 144 -4.31 -16.41 -5.76
N PHE A 145 -3.88 -17.34 -6.62
CA PHE A 145 -2.67 -17.21 -7.41
C PHE A 145 -3.04 -16.93 -8.87
N PHE A 146 -2.39 -15.94 -9.46
CA PHE A 146 -2.72 -15.46 -10.81
C PHE A 146 -1.47 -15.36 -11.68
N GLU A 147 -1.63 -15.69 -12.95
CA GLU A 147 -0.61 -15.41 -13.95
C GLU A 147 -0.40 -13.90 -14.07
N PRO A 148 0.83 -13.39 -13.99
CA PRO A 148 1.09 -11.94 -14.10
C PRO A 148 0.65 -11.32 -15.43
N ALA A 149 0.51 -12.13 -16.48
CA ALA A 149 -0.02 -11.70 -17.77
C ALA A 149 -1.56 -11.69 -17.85
N GLY A 150 -2.25 -12.24 -16.85
CA GLY A 150 -3.71 -12.39 -16.79
C GLY A 150 -4.29 -11.95 -15.46
N LEU A 151 -3.85 -10.80 -14.95
CA LEU A 151 -4.31 -10.27 -13.66
C LEU A 151 -5.82 -9.95 -13.68
N PRO A 152 -6.53 -10.24 -12.60
CA PRO A 152 -7.91 -9.80 -12.42
C PRO A 152 -7.99 -8.27 -12.24
N PRO A 153 -9.20 -7.68 -12.16
CA PRO A 153 -9.35 -6.25 -11.85
C PRO A 153 -8.59 -5.88 -10.58
N MET A 154 -7.65 -4.95 -10.68
CA MET A 154 -6.74 -4.57 -9.60
C MET A 154 -7.25 -3.35 -8.83
N SER A 155 -7.05 -3.35 -7.51
CA SER A 155 -7.22 -2.20 -6.63
C SER A 155 -6.08 -1.21 -6.86
N LEU A 156 -6.26 -0.30 -7.84
CA LEU A 156 -5.19 0.60 -8.32
C LEU A 156 -4.68 1.57 -7.24
N GLY A 157 -5.48 1.86 -6.23
CA GLY A 157 -5.04 2.62 -5.06
C GLY A 157 -3.99 1.89 -4.22
N ARG A 158 -3.95 0.56 -4.31
CA ARG A 158 -3.07 -0.33 -3.52
C ARG A 158 -1.91 -0.88 -4.34
N SER A 159 -2.20 -1.60 -5.44
CA SER A 159 -1.18 -2.14 -6.34
C SER A 159 -1.62 -1.99 -7.79
N THR A 160 -0.68 -1.68 -8.67
CA THR A 160 -0.92 -1.58 -10.11
C THR A 160 -0.39 -2.81 -10.84
N PRO A 161 -0.95 -3.17 -12.02
CA PRO A 161 -0.42 -4.26 -12.85
C PRO A 161 1.07 -4.06 -13.19
N ARG A 162 1.50 -2.82 -13.41
CA ARG A 162 2.92 -2.50 -13.68
C ARG A 162 3.82 -2.85 -12.50
N GLN A 163 3.37 -2.60 -11.28
CA GLN A 163 4.12 -2.95 -10.07
C GLN A 163 4.20 -4.47 -9.91
N VAL A 164 3.11 -5.21 -10.15
CA VAL A 164 3.14 -6.67 -10.13
C VAL A 164 4.11 -7.23 -11.17
N ALA A 165 4.09 -6.72 -12.40
CA ALA A 165 5.03 -7.11 -13.44
C ALA A 165 6.48 -6.83 -13.03
N ARG A 166 6.75 -5.66 -12.42
CA ARG A 166 8.08 -5.32 -11.94
C ARG A 166 8.54 -6.24 -10.80
N MET A 167 7.64 -6.65 -9.91
CA MET A 167 7.95 -7.64 -8.86
C MET A 167 8.29 -9.01 -9.46
N LEU A 168 7.67 -9.42 -10.57
CA LEU A 168 8.04 -10.65 -11.29
C LEU A 168 9.44 -10.56 -11.88
N GLU A 169 9.84 -9.40 -12.43
CA GLU A 169 11.21 -9.20 -12.91
C GLU A 169 12.23 -9.38 -11.77
N HIS A 170 11.98 -8.75 -10.62
CA HIS A 170 12.81 -8.91 -9.43
C HIS A 170 12.79 -10.35 -8.88
N TRP A 171 11.66 -11.06 -9.03
CA TRP A 171 11.58 -12.46 -8.66
C TRP A 171 12.44 -13.35 -9.55
N SER A 172 12.41 -13.07 -10.85
CA SER A 172 13.17 -13.83 -11.88
C SER A 172 14.67 -13.53 -11.83
N ASP A 173 15.04 -12.30 -11.49
CA ASP A 173 16.43 -11.87 -11.27
C ASP A 173 16.57 -11.21 -9.89
N ARG A 174 16.99 -12.02 -8.92
CA ARG A 174 17.21 -11.56 -7.54
C ARG A 174 18.40 -10.60 -7.40
N GLY A 175 19.25 -10.53 -8.43
CA GLY A 175 20.42 -9.64 -8.48
C GLY A 175 20.09 -8.20 -8.86
N LEU A 176 18.89 -7.91 -9.36
CA LEU A 176 18.48 -6.52 -9.66
C LEU A 176 18.61 -5.64 -8.42
N ALA A 177 19.11 -4.41 -8.58
CA ALA A 177 19.11 -3.42 -7.51
C ALA A 177 17.66 -3.07 -7.14
N ALA A 178 17.40 -2.66 -5.90
CA ALA A 178 16.10 -2.15 -5.51
C ALA A 178 15.74 -0.89 -6.31
N ASP A 179 14.51 -0.80 -6.77
CA ASP A 179 14.02 0.38 -7.45
C ASP A 179 13.64 1.47 -6.44
N PHE A 180 13.86 2.72 -6.80
CA PHE A 180 13.41 3.88 -6.01
C PHE A 180 13.24 5.12 -6.90
N ASP A 181 12.52 6.14 -6.40
CA ASP A 181 12.35 7.45 -7.06
C ASP A 181 13.50 8.40 -6.82
#